data_85a6b1d0cc1dd35dd51ececa6f8a21f7
#
_entry.id   85a6b1d0cc1dd35dd51ececa6f8a21f7
#
_cell.length_a   1.000
_cell.length_b   1.000
_cell.length_c   1.000
_cell.angle_alpha   90.00
_cell.angle_beta   90.00
_cell.angle_gamma   90.00
#
_symmetry.space_group_name_H-M   'P 1'
#
loop_
_entity.id
_entity.type
_entity.pdbx_description
1 polymer ?
#
loop_
_entity_poly.entity_id
_entity_poly.type
_entity_poly.pdbx_seq_one_letter_code
_entity_poly.pdbx_strand_id
1 'polypeptide(L)'
;MTKIYSSIAVKKGLFTLFLLFIYVLGSRITIPFVDLNTKDFLGGSTAYLAFSAALTGGNLRSLSIFSVGLSPWMSAMILWQMFSYSKKLGLSSTAIEIQDRRRMYLTLLIAVIQSLAVSLSLPVQSSYSVILVALMNTLLLIAGTFFLVWLSDLNASMGIGGSIVILLSSIVLNIPQDVIETFKLVYIPTGIVVLLVFMTIIFSYLLALMYRARYLVPVNKIGLHNRFKRYSYLEIMLNPAGGMPYMYVMSFLSVPAYLFILLGFIFPNHSGLAALSKEFMVGKPLWVYVYISVLFLFSIIFAFVTMNGEEIADRMKNLENTFMVFIQVRILVDLLIDWSFVSQS
;
A
#
# COMPACT_ATOMS: atom_id res chain seq x y z
N MET A 1 10.24 -34.04 12.35
CA MET A 1 10.34 -32.72 11.65
C MET A 1 9.13 -31.82 11.88
N THR A 2 7.89 -32.29 11.91
CA THR A 2 6.67 -31.50 12.13
C THR A 2 6.63 -30.71 13.46
N LYS A 3 7.10 -31.29 14.56
CA LYS A 3 7.13 -30.64 15.90
C LYS A 3 8.08 -29.41 15.96
N ILE A 4 9.21 -29.45 15.24
CA ILE A 4 10.18 -28.35 15.20
C ILE A 4 9.63 -27.19 14.36
N TYR A 5 9.00 -27.47 13.22
CA TYR A 5 8.34 -26.46 12.39
C TYR A 5 7.19 -25.76 13.10
N SER A 6 6.36 -26.50 13.84
CA SER A 6 5.26 -25.93 14.63
C SER A 6 5.79 -25.00 15.73
N SER A 7 6.87 -25.34 16.41
CA SER A 7 7.51 -24.51 17.43
C SER A 7 8.06 -23.19 16.88
N ILE A 8 8.69 -23.20 15.70
CA ILE A 8 9.22 -22.00 15.04
C ILE A 8 8.07 -21.09 14.56
N ALA A 9 7.05 -21.66 13.93
CA ALA A 9 5.87 -20.90 13.49
C ALA A 9 5.14 -20.24 14.65
N VAL A 10 4.96 -20.95 15.76
CA VAL A 10 4.35 -20.43 16.98
C VAL A 10 5.16 -19.28 17.58
N LYS A 11 6.49 -19.41 17.65
CA LYS A 11 7.36 -18.33 18.16
C LYS A 11 7.26 -17.06 17.29
N LYS A 12 7.32 -17.22 15.96
CA LYS A 12 7.15 -16.10 15.03
C LYS A 12 5.76 -15.48 15.12
N GLY A 13 4.71 -16.30 15.26
CA GLY A 13 3.34 -15.83 15.45
C GLY A 13 3.17 -15.03 16.75
N LEU A 14 3.71 -15.52 17.88
CA LEU A 14 3.70 -14.80 19.15
C LEU A 14 4.45 -13.47 19.05
N PHE A 15 5.58 -13.44 18.35
CA PHE A 15 6.32 -12.20 18.12
C PHE A 15 5.49 -11.18 17.31
N THR A 16 4.84 -11.61 16.22
CA THR A 16 3.93 -10.76 15.45
C THR A 16 2.78 -10.24 16.32
N LEU A 17 2.14 -11.10 17.15
CA LEU A 17 1.08 -10.68 18.08
C LEU A 17 1.59 -9.64 19.07
N PHE A 18 2.79 -9.80 19.59
CA PHE A 18 3.42 -8.82 20.48
C PHE A 18 3.62 -7.46 19.78
N LEU A 19 4.10 -7.45 18.52
CA LEU A 19 4.24 -6.22 17.75
C LEU A 19 2.88 -5.57 17.46
N LEU A 20 1.85 -6.36 17.15
CA LEU A 20 0.49 -5.86 16.97
C LEU A 20 -0.08 -5.27 18.27
N PHE A 21 0.23 -5.85 19.41
CA PHE A 21 -0.15 -5.28 20.71
C PHE A 21 0.49 -3.90 20.94
N ILE A 22 1.79 -3.74 20.62
CA ILE A 22 2.47 -2.44 20.68
C ILE A 22 1.81 -1.45 19.71
N TYR A 23 1.47 -1.88 18.50
CA TYR A 23 0.75 -1.05 17.53
C TYR A 23 -0.61 -0.56 18.09
N VAL A 24 -1.40 -1.45 18.69
CA VAL A 24 -2.71 -1.11 19.28
C VAL A 24 -2.55 -0.13 20.44
N LEU A 25 -1.56 -0.33 21.30
CA LEU A 25 -1.28 0.61 22.40
C LEU A 25 -0.90 2.00 21.86
N GLY A 26 0.01 2.07 20.90
CA GLY A 26 0.43 3.33 20.31
C GLY A 26 -0.70 4.05 19.55
N SER A 27 -1.62 3.30 18.93
CA SER A 27 -2.79 3.87 18.26
C SER A 27 -3.80 4.52 19.21
N ARG A 28 -3.67 4.28 20.53
CA ARG A 28 -4.51 4.92 21.57
C ARG A 28 -3.89 6.18 22.18
N ILE A 29 -2.62 6.47 21.87
CA ILE A 29 -1.94 7.67 22.34
C ILE A 29 -2.39 8.83 21.46
N THR A 30 -3.20 9.74 22.02
CA THR A 30 -3.75 10.89 21.28
C THR A 30 -2.71 12.00 21.10
N ILE A 31 -2.88 12.77 20.04
CA ILE A 31 -2.05 13.95 19.75
C ILE A 31 -2.37 15.04 20.79
N PRO A 32 -1.35 15.66 21.43
CA PRO A 32 -1.57 16.69 22.43
C PRO A 32 -2.08 18.00 21.82
N PHE A 33 -2.77 18.82 22.65
CA PHE A 33 -3.24 20.17 22.31
C PHE A 33 -4.26 20.25 21.16
N VAL A 34 -4.90 19.14 20.82
CA VAL A 34 -5.97 19.08 19.81
C VAL A 34 -7.32 18.93 20.51
N ASP A 35 -8.31 19.70 20.07
CA ASP A 35 -9.67 19.60 20.60
C ASP A 35 -10.40 18.43 19.92
N LEU A 36 -10.62 17.36 20.69
CA LEU A 36 -11.26 16.12 20.24
C LEU A 36 -12.79 16.23 20.12
N ASN A 37 -13.39 17.32 20.64
CA ASN A 37 -14.84 17.48 20.70
C ASN A 37 -15.46 17.99 19.39
N THR A 38 -14.67 18.37 18.41
CA THR A 38 -15.18 18.85 17.12
C THR A 38 -15.64 17.69 16.27
N LYS A 39 -16.94 17.34 16.37
CA LYS A 39 -17.62 16.36 15.51
C LYS A 39 -17.51 16.72 14.01
N ASP A 40 -17.21 17.96 13.71
CA ASP A 40 -17.09 18.50 12.35
C ASP A 40 -15.76 18.13 11.65
N PHE A 41 -14.78 17.63 12.42
CA PHE A 41 -13.47 17.24 11.85
C PHE A 41 -13.59 16.06 10.85
N LEU A 42 -14.54 15.17 11.01
CA LEU A 42 -14.77 14.03 10.11
C LEU A 42 -15.73 14.34 8.95
N GLY A 43 -16.27 15.57 8.89
CA GLY A 43 -17.13 16.04 7.83
C GLY A 43 -16.37 16.83 6.74
N GLY A 44 -16.76 16.70 5.50
CA GLY A 44 -16.22 17.52 4.41
C GLY A 44 -14.80 17.14 3.95
N SER A 45 -13.90 18.12 3.90
CA SER A 45 -12.53 17.95 3.36
C SER A 45 -11.64 16.99 4.13
N THR A 46 -11.91 16.76 5.41
CA THR A 46 -11.10 15.91 6.29
C THR A 46 -11.50 14.42 6.22
N ALA A 47 -12.72 14.12 5.76
CA ALA A 47 -13.15 12.73 5.53
C ALA A 47 -12.23 11.98 4.55
N TYR A 48 -11.71 12.69 3.54
CA TYR A 48 -10.74 12.14 2.60
C TYR A 48 -9.42 11.74 3.29
N LEU A 49 -8.90 12.61 4.15
CA LEU A 49 -7.67 12.35 4.90
C LEU A 49 -7.85 11.13 5.83
N ALA A 50 -9.01 11.04 6.48
CA ALA A 50 -9.35 9.89 7.31
C ALA A 50 -9.41 8.58 6.51
N PHE A 51 -10.01 8.63 5.33
CA PHE A 51 -10.10 7.46 4.46
C PHE A 51 -8.73 7.04 3.90
N SER A 52 -7.91 7.98 3.41
CA SER A 52 -6.56 7.68 2.92
C SER A 52 -5.65 7.15 4.02
N ALA A 53 -5.72 7.72 5.21
CA ALA A 53 -4.97 7.24 6.37
C ALA A 53 -5.39 5.81 6.77
N ALA A 54 -6.69 5.53 6.82
CA ALA A 54 -7.21 4.20 7.17
C ALA A 54 -6.69 3.11 6.20
N LEU A 55 -6.61 3.41 4.91
CA LEU A 55 -6.10 2.46 3.90
C LEU A 55 -4.59 2.25 3.96
N THR A 56 -3.84 3.18 4.53
CA THR A 56 -2.38 3.14 4.62
C THR A 56 -1.87 2.82 6.03
N GLY A 57 -2.75 2.33 6.89
CA GLY A 57 -2.38 1.90 8.24
C GLY A 57 -2.36 3.02 9.28
N GLY A 58 -2.84 4.21 8.94
CA GLY A 58 -3.07 5.30 9.89
C GLY A 58 -4.50 5.31 10.40
N ASN A 59 -4.74 6.06 11.46
CA ASN A 59 -6.07 6.29 12.01
C ASN A 59 -6.24 7.75 12.41
N LEU A 60 -6.75 8.58 11.51
CA LEU A 60 -7.05 9.98 11.79
C LEU A 60 -8.28 10.15 12.70
N ARG A 61 -9.14 9.16 12.79
CA ARG A 61 -10.32 9.23 13.68
C ARG A 61 -9.94 9.21 15.15
N SER A 62 -8.91 8.44 15.51
CA SER A 62 -8.40 8.41 16.88
C SER A 62 -7.46 9.58 17.20
N LEU A 63 -7.10 10.40 16.20
CA LEU A 63 -6.10 11.47 16.32
C LEU A 63 -4.88 11.03 17.12
N SER A 64 -4.38 9.85 16.78
CA SER A 64 -3.24 9.22 17.47
C SER A 64 -1.91 9.63 16.84
N ILE A 65 -0.83 9.34 17.52
CA ILE A 65 0.54 9.52 16.99
C ILE A 65 0.72 8.77 15.65
N PHE A 66 -0.04 7.70 15.43
CA PHE A 66 -0.01 6.90 14.19
C PHE A 66 -1.02 7.36 13.13
N SER A 67 -1.57 8.56 13.24
CA SER A 67 -2.62 9.05 12.32
C SER A 67 -2.19 9.08 10.86
N VAL A 68 -0.92 9.40 10.55
CA VAL A 68 -0.39 9.40 9.18
C VAL A 68 -0.11 7.97 8.70
N GLY A 69 0.17 7.04 9.62
CA GLY A 69 0.40 5.64 9.31
C GLY A 69 1.66 5.37 8.50
N LEU A 70 1.62 4.32 7.66
CA LEU A 70 2.70 3.91 6.75
C LEU A 70 2.62 4.56 5.36
N SER A 71 1.67 5.50 5.14
CA SER A 71 1.47 6.15 3.84
C SER A 71 2.74 6.75 3.24
N PRO A 72 3.57 7.52 3.99
CA PRO A 72 4.81 8.10 3.44
C PRO A 72 5.80 7.02 2.97
N TRP A 73 5.93 5.95 3.73
CA TRP A 73 6.83 4.85 3.40
C TRP A 73 6.38 4.08 2.15
N MET A 74 5.08 3.81 2.03
CA MET A 74 4.52 3.15 0.85
C MET A 74 4.67 4.02 -0.41
N SER A 75 4.38 5.31 -0.30
CA SER A 75 4.55 6.26 -1.41
C SER A 75 6.02 6.36 -1.85
N ALA A 76 6.95 6.40 -0.90
CA ALA A 76 8.38 6.41 -1.18
C ALA A 76 8.85 5.12 -1.85
N MET A 77 8.33 3.95 -1.42
CA MET A 77 8.64 2.67 -2.06
C MET A 77 8.23 2.63 -3.52
N ILE A 78 7.04 3.13 -3.84
CA ILE A 78 6.54 3.15 -5.22
C ILE A 78 7.39 4.08 -6.08
N LEU A 79 7.59 5.32 -5.62
CA LEU A 79 8.42 6.28 -6.35
C LEU A 79 9.81 5.71 -6.59
N TRP A 80 10.38 5.06 -5.57
CA TRP A 80 11.68 4.40 -5.70
C TRP A 80 11.65 3.26 -6.74
N GLN A 81 10.62 2.42 -6.73
CA GLN A 81 10.47 1.35 -7.72
C GLN A 81 10.34 1.92 -9.14
N MET A 82 9.53 2.97 -9.33
CA MET A 82 9.39 3.63 -10.63
C MET A 82 10.72 4.21 -11.12
N PHE A 83 11.49 4.87 -10.25
CA PHE A 83 12.81 5.41 -10.59
C PHE A 83 13.83 4.31 -10.87
N SER A 84 13.81 3.22 -10.10
CA SER A 84 14.74 2.09 -10.26
C SER A 84 14.48 1.30 -11.55
N TYR A 85 13.24 1.28 -12.05
CA TYR A 85 12.90 0.65 -13.32
C TYR A 85 13.54 1.36 -14.52
N SER A 86 13.85 2.64 -14.39
CA SER A 86 14.53 3.39 -15.45
C SER A 86 16.02 3.00 -15.50
N LYS A 87 16.39 2.17 -16.46
CA LYS A 87 17.80 1.77 -16.73
C LYS A 87 18.74 2.97 -16.91
N LYS A 88 18.20 4.12 -17.37
CA LYS A 88 18.97 5.36 -17.57
C LYS A 88 19.51 5.98 -16.29
N LEU A 89 18.86 5.74 -15.16
CA LEU A 89 19.25 6.31 -13.86
C LEU A 89 20.30 5.45 -13.13
N GLY A 90 20.56 4.22 -13.57
CA GLY A 90 21.57 3.32 -12.97
C GLY A 90 21.32 2.99 -11.48
N LEU A 91 20.12 3.25 -10.96
CA LEU A 91 19.79 3.11 -9.54
C LEU A 91 19.71 1.65 -9.11
N SER A 92 19.33 0.75 -10.02
CA SER A 92 19.23 -0.68 -9.77
C SER A 92 20.59 -1.37 -9.57
N SER A 93 21.68 -0.77 -10.04
CA SER A 93 23.03 -1.30 -9.92
C SER A 93 23.75 -0.90 -8.62
N THR A 94 23.14 -0.05 -7.78
CA THR A 94 23.73 0.38 -6.52
C THR A 94 23.52 -0.65 -5.41
N ALA A 95 24.40 -0.69 -4.41
CA ALA A 95 24.27 -1.58 -3.26
C ALA A 95 22.92 -1.38 -2.55
N ILE A 96 22.32 -2.47 -2.07
CA ILE A 96 21.01 -2.49 -1.41
C ILE A 96 20.95 -1.49 -0.25
N GLU A 97 22.00 -1.40 0.56
CA GLU A 97 22.07 -0.48 1.68
C GLU A 97 21.96 1.00 1.27
N ILE A 98 22.56 1.35 0.11
CA ILE A 98 22.49 2.72 -0.42
C ILE A 98 21.08 3.01 -0.94
N GLN A 99 20.45 2.02 -1.58
CA GLN A 99 19.07 2.14 -2.04
C GLN A 99 18.11 2.33 -0.87
N ASP A 100 18.24 1.54 0.20
CA ASP A 100 17.42 1.64 1.41
C ASP A 100 17.59 3.00 2.10
N ARG A 101 18.80 3.50 2.18
CA ARG A 101 19.07 4.83 2.75
C ARG A 101 18.41 5.95 1.93
N ARG A 102 18.51 5.90 0.61
CA ARG A 102 17.86 6.88 -0.29
C ARG A 102 16.33 6.80 -0.19
N ARG A 103 15.78 5.58 -0.09
CA ARG A 103 14.34 5.36 0.12
C ARG A 103 13.88 5.96 1.46
N MET A 104 14.66 5.83 2.52
CA MET A 104 14.37 6.44 3.82
C MET A 104 14.36 7.98 3.76
N TYR A 105 15.26 8.61 2.99
CA TYR A 105 15.20 10.06 2.77
C TYR A 105 13.94 10.50 2.02
N LEU A 106 13.51 9.74 1.00
CA LEU A 106 12.23 10.00 0.32
C LEU A 106 11.05 9.84 1.29
N THR A 107 11.08 8.81 2.12
CA THR A 107 10.07 8.60 3.16
C THR A 107 10.01 9.80 4.10
N LEU A 108 11.16 10.31 4.56
CA LEU A 108 11.22 11.48 5.43
C LEU A 108 10.60 12.72 4.76
N LEU A 109 10.96 12.98 3.50
CA LEU A 109 10.42 14.12 2.76
C LEU A 109 8.89 14.05 2.65
N ILE A 110 8.36 12.91 2.27
CA ILE A 110 6.92 12.69 2.15
C ILE A 110 6.24 12.75 3.53
N ALA A 111 6.88 12.18 4.56
CA ALA A 111 6.36 12.21 5.93
C ALA A 111 6.24 13.66 6.46
N VAL A 112 7.23 14.52 6.18
CA VAL A 112 7.17 15.94 6.54
C VAL A 112 5.98 16.62 5.88
N ILE A 113 5.79 16.41 4.57
CA ILE A 113 4.68 17.00 3.81
C ILE A 113 3.33 16.54 4.38
N GLN A 114 3.15 15.23 4.56
CA GLN A 114 1.89 14.67 5.03
C GLN A 114 1.61 15.04 6.48
N SER A 115 2.60 14.96 7.37
CA SER A 115 2.45 15.30 8.78
C SER A 115 2.17 16.80 8.99
N LEU A 116 2.80 17.67 8.20
CA LEU A 116 2.55 19.10 8.25
C LEU A 116 1.12 19.42 7.77
N ALA A 117 0.69 18.81 6.67
CA ALA A 117 -0.67 18.99 6.14
C ALA A 117 -1.73 18.54 7.16
N VAL A 118 -1.53 17.39 7.78
CA VAL A 118 -2.43 16.88 8.83
C VAL A 118 -2.42 17.82 10.04
N SER A 119 -1.25 18.20 10.53
CA SER A 119 -1.12 19.03 11.71
C SER A 119 -1.78 20.40 11.55
N LEU A 120 -1.63 21.04 10.38
CA LEU A 120 -2.29 22.32 10.07
C LEU A 120 -3.82 22.18 9.90
N SER A 121 -4.31 20.99 9.57
CA SER A 121 -5.74 20.72 9.43
C SER A 121 -6.42 20.41 10.76
N LEU A 122 -5.66 20.16 11.84
CA LEU A 122 -6.21 19.84 13.15
C LEU A 122 -6.72 21.09 13.87
N PRO A 123 -7.88 21.01 14.55
CA PRO A 123 -8.37 22.10 15.39
C PRO A 123 -7.49 22.22 16.64
N VAL A 124 -6.78 23.34 16.75
CA VAL A 124 -5.91 23.65 17.89
C VAL A 124 -6.73 24.31 19.00
N GLN A 125 -6.49 23.93 20.25
CA GLN A 125 -7.09 24.56 21.41
C GLN A 125 -6.69 26.03 21.49
N SER A 126 -7.68 26.92 21.66
CA SER A 126 -7.53 28.39 21.53
C SER A 126 -6.50 29.06 22.43
N SER A 127 -5.98 28.36 23.45
CA SER A 127 -5.00 28.90 24.41
C SER A 127 -3.55 28.89 23.91
N TYR A 128 -3.24 28.24 22.78
CA TYR A 128 -1.86 28.02 22.32
C TYR A 128 -1.61 28.62 20.95
N SER A 129 -0.36 28.95 20.68
CA SER A 129 0.08 29.39 19.34
C SER A 129 -0.10 28.27 18.32
N VAL A 130 -0.92 28.50 17.29
CA VAL A 130 -1.22 27.52 16.23
C VAL A 130 0.06 26.99 15.57
N ILE A 131 1.03 27.87 15.31
CA ILE A 131 2.29 27.50 14.63
C ILE A 131 3.13 26.56 15.50
N LEU A 132 3.25 26.87 16.80
CA LEU A 132 4.07 26.06 17.71
C LEU A 132 3.46 24.65 17.89
N VAL A 133 2.14 24.58 18.07
CA VAL A 133 1.40 23.33 18.19
C VAL A 133 1.51 22.51 16.88
N ALA A 134 1.37 23.18 15.74
CA ALA A 134 1.51 22.54 14.44
C ALA A 134 2.91 21.94 14.25
N LEU A 135 3.97 22.62 14.61
CA LEU A 135 5.34 22.10 14.55
C LEU A 135 5.56 20.91 15.50
N MET A 136 5.09 21.02 16.75
CA MET A 136 5.17 19.91 17.71
C MET A 136 4.44 18.68 17.21
N ASN A 137 3.20 18.84 16.75
CA ASN A 137 2.39 17.74 16.23
C ASN A 137 3.00 17.13 14.97
N THR A 138 3.59 17.96 14.08
CA THR A 138 4.32 17.46 12.90
C THR A 138 5.47 16.56 13.29
N LEU A 139 6.29 16.95 14.26
CA LEU A 139 7.41 16.13 14.76
C LEU A 139 6.92 14.83 15.38
N LEU A 140 5.83 14.86 16.17
CA LEU A 140 5.24 13.67 16.77
C LEU A 140 4.70 12.70 15.69
N LEU A 141 4.03 13.21 14.67
CA LEU A 141 3.50 12.40 13.57
C LEU A 141 4.61 11.77 12.72
N ILE A 142 5.70 12.51 12.47
CA ILE A 142 6.89 11.97 11.79
C ILE A 142 7.51 10.86 12.64
N ALA A 143 7.70 11.08 13.94
CA ALA A 143 8.24 10.09 14.85
C ALA A 143 7.34 8.83 14.87
N GLY A 144 6.02 9.01 14.92
CA GLY A 144 5.05 7.90 14.84
C GLY A 144 5.15 7.11 13.54
N THR A 145 5.29 7.79 12.41
CA THR A 145 5.48 7.12 11.09
C THR A 145 6.77 6.29 11.07
N PHE A 146 7.90 6.84 11.50
CA PHE A 146 9.17 6.10 11.53
C PHE A 146 9.16 4.96 12.54
N PHE A 147 8.45 5.12 13.67
CA PHE A 147 8.25 4.03 14.62
C PHE A 147 7.45 2.88 13.98
N LEU A 148 6.40 3.19 13.21
CA LEU A 148 5.65 2.17 12.47
C LEU A 148 6.49 1.48 11.38
N VAL A 149 7.32 2.23 10.66
CA VAL A 149 8.27 1.65 9.69
C VAL A 149 9.21 0.69 10.39
N TRP A 150 9.81 1.10 11.51
CA TRP A 150 10.68 0.23 12.30
C TRP A 150 9.97 -1.03 12.81
N LEU A 151 8.72 -0.88 13.30
CA LEU A 151 7.90 -2.01 13.76
C LEU A 151 7.59 -2.98 12.60
N SER A 152 7.35 -2.42 11.41
CA SER A 152 7.10 -3.15 10.17
C SER A 152 8.34 -3.96 9.73
N ASP A 153 9.52 -3.35 9.79
CA ASP A 153 10.79 -4.01 9.45
C ASP A 153 11.16 -5.11 10.48
N LEU A 154 10.88 -4.89 11.76
CA LEU A 154 11.02 -5.93 12.79
C LEU A 154 10.12 -7.13 12.50
N ASN A 155 8.86 -6.89 12.13
CA ASN A 155 7.95 -7.99 11.79
C ASN A 155 8.40 -8.71 10.52
N ALA A 156 8.93 -7.98 9.54
CA ALA A 156 9.47 -8.58 8.31
C ALA A 156 10.66 -9.52 8.58
N SER A 157 11.51 -9.19 9.55
CA SER A 157 12.71 -9.97 9.88
C SER A 157 12.42 -11.17 10.80
N MET A 158 11.59 -10.98 11.83
CA MET A 158 11.42 -11.98 12.91
C MET A 158 9.99 -12.55 13.01
N GLY A 159 9.00 -11.90 12.37
CA GLY A 159 7.58 -12.24 12.46
C GLY A 159 7.07 -13.14 11.33
N ILE A 160 5.74 -13.19 11.24
CA ILE A 160 4.98 -13.84 10.15
C ILE A 160 4.28 -12.75 9.32
N GLY A 161 4.22 -12.95 7.99
CA GLY A 161 3.46 -12.10 7.07
C GLY A 161 4.14 -10.81 6.64
N GLY A 162 5.41 -10.62 7.00
CA GLY A 162 6.23 -9.50 6.54
C GLY A 162 5.78 -8.14 7.07
N SER A 163 6.22 -7.07 6.38
CA SER A 163 5.90 -5.69 6.75
C SER A 163 4.42 -5.32 6.59
N ILE A 164 3.70 -6.01 5.72
CA ILE A 164 2.30 -5.71 5.37
C ILE A 164 1.33 -5.99 6.54
N VAL A 165 1.70 -6.85 7.49
CA VAL A 165 0.82 -7.24 8.62
C VAL A 165 0.42 -6.05 9.47
N ILE A 166 1.33 -5.12 9.73
CA ILE A 166 1.03 -3.92 10.53
C ILE A 166 0.01 -3.03 9.82
N LEU A 167 0.15 -2.88 8.50
CA LEU A 167 -0.82 -2.17 7.68
C LEU A 167 -2.19 -2.86 7.67
N LEU A 168 -2.22 -4.19 7.45
CA LEU A 168 -3.47 -4.94 7.47
C LEU A 168 -4.16 -4.91 8.83
N SER A 169 -3.39 -4.91 9.93
CA SER A 169 -3.96 -4.85 11.28
C SER A 169 -4.74 -3.56 11.51
N SER A 170 -4.26 -2.43 11.00
CA SER A 170 -4.99 -1.17 11.12
C SER A 170 -6.31 -1.19 10.37
N ILE A 171 -6.32 -1.74 9.16
CA ILE A 171 -7.53 -1.90 8.36
C ILE A 171 -8.53 -2.80 9.10
N VAL A 172 -8.07 -3.97 9.55
CA VAL A 172 -8.92 -4.95 10.26
C VAL A 172 -9.50 -4.38 11.56
N LEU A 173 -8.72 -3.59 12.33
CA LEU A 173 -9.18 -2.97 13.56
C LEU A 173 -10.23 -1.87 13.34
N ASN A 174 -10.19 -1.20 12.19
CA ASN A 174 -11.14 -0.14 11.86
C ASN A 174 -12.46 -0.66 11.26
N ILE A 175 -12.45 -1.83 10.59
CA ILE A 175 -13.65 -2.41 9.94
C ILE A 175 -14.88 -2.46 10.88
N PRO A 176 -14.81 -2.96 12.14
CA PRO A 176 -16.00 -3.04 12.97
C PRO A 176 -16.64 -1.68 13.25
N GLN A 177 -15.83 -0.66 13.50
CA GLN A 177 -16.33 0.70 13.73
C GLN A 177 -16.92 1.32 12.47
N ASP A 178 -16.27 1.13 11.32
CA ASP A 178 -16.74 1.64 10.04
C ASP A 178 -18.10 1.02 9.65
N VAL A 179 -18.26 -0.27 9.90
CA VAL A 179 -19.52 -0.98 9.68
C VAL A 179 -20.61 -0.43 10.61
N ILE A 180 -20.35 -0.30 11.92
CA ILE A 180 -21.33 0.21 12.87
C ILE A 180 -21.74 1.66 12.54
N GLU A 181 -20.80 2.52 12.18
CA GLU A 181 -21.09 3.91 11.81
C GLU A 181 -21.92 3.97 10.51
N THR A 182 -21.59 3.15 9.51
CA THR A 182 -22.35 3.09 8.26
C THR A 182 -23.82 2.68 8.51
N PHE A 183 -24.05 1.69 9.38
CA PHE A 183 -25.39 1.27 9.75
C PHE A 183 -26.15 2.34 10.56
N LYS A 184 -25.46 3.21 11.29
CA LYS A 184 -26.10 4.33 12.02
C LYS A 184 -26.46 5.50 11.08
N LEU A 185 -25.65 5.73 10.04
CA LEU A 185 -25.85 6.85 9.11
C LEU A 185 -26.88 6.55 8.01
N VAL A 186 -26.93 5.30 7.57
CA VAL A 186 -27.82 4.89 6.46
C VAL A 186 -28.67 3.72 6.91
N TYR A 187 -30.01 3.87 6.80
CA TYR A 187 -30.91 2.74 7.00
C TYR A 187 -30.77 1.76 5.83
N ILE A 188 -30.09 0.66 6.08
CA ILE A 188 -29.90 -0.39 5.09
C ILE A 188 -30.88 -1.54 5.39
N PRO A 189 -31.84 -1.83 4.50
CA PRO A 189 -32.77 -2.95 4.70
C PRO A 189 -32.02 -4.28 4.76
N THR A 190 -32.45 -5.17 5.63
CA THR A 190 -31.78 -6.46 5.91
C THR A 190 -31.51 -7.29 4.64
N GLY A 191 -32.38 -7.21 3.64
CA GLY A 191 -32.19 -7.90 2.36
C GLY A 191 -30.94 -7.43 1.61
N ILE A 192 -30.63 -6.12 1.65
CA ILE A 192 -29.42 -5.57 1.01
C ILE A 192 -28.17 -6.03 1.80
N VAL A 193 -28.22 -6.09 3.12
CA VAL A 193 -27.09 -6.59 3.94
C VAL A 193 -26.77 -8.03 3.58
N VAL A 194 -27.77 -8.90 3.50
CA VAL A 194 -27.59 -10.31 3.11
C VAL A 194 -26.99 -10.41 1.70
N LEU A 195 -27.50 -9.61 0.76
CA LEU A 195 -26.98 -9.58 -0.61
C LEU A 195 -25.51 -9.13 -0.64
N LEU A 196 -25.13 -8.10 0.12
CA LEU A 196 -23.75 -7.61 0.21
C LEU A 196 -22.81 -8.68 0.80
N VAL A 197 -23.21 -9.36 1.87
CA VAL A 197 -22.43 -10.45 2.47
C VAL A 197 -22.24 -11.59 1.45
N PHE A 198 -23.30 -11.99 0.75
CA PHE A 198 -23.22 -13.03 -0.26
C PHE A 198 -22.29 -12.64 -1.44
N MET A 199 -22.42 -11.41 -1.93
CA MET A 199 -21.51 -10.85 -2.95
C MET A 199 -20.06 -10.82 -2.49
N THR A 200 -19.80 -10.46 -1.23
CA THR A 200 -18.45 -10.44 -0.66
C THR A 200 -17.82 -11.84 -0.64
N ILE A 201 -18.62 -12.87 -0.26
CA ILE A 201 -18.15 -14.26 -0.26
C ILE A 201 -17.82 -14.73 -1.69
N ILE A 202 -18.72 -14.47 -2.66
CA ILE A 202 -18.49 -14.83 -4.06
C ILE A 202 -17.21 -14.15 -4.58
N PHE A 203 -17.09 -12.84 -4.34
CA PHE A 203 -15.95 -12.06 -4.80
C PHE A 203 -14.63 -12.56 -4.19
N SER A 204 -14.63 -12.86 -2.88
CA SER A 204 -13.47 -13.45 -2.20
C SER A 204 -13.07 -14.81 -2.79
N TYR A 205 -14.06 -15.64 -3.13
CA TYR A 205 -13.81 -16.91 -3.80
C TYR A 205 -13.21 -16.74 -5.20
N LEU A 206 -13.75 -15.81 -6.00
CA LEU A 206 -13.22 -15.49 -7.33
C LEU A 206 -11.78 -14.95 -7.24
N LEU A 207 -11.48 -14.06 -6.28
CA LEU A 207 -10.12 -13.57 -6.05
C LEU A 207 -9.16 -14.70 -5.68
N ALA A 208 -9.59 -15.65 -4.83
CA ALA A 208 -8.79 -16.81 -4.46
C ALA A 208 -8.50 -17.72 -5.67
N LEU A 209 -9.49 -17.90 -6.57
CA LEU A 209 -9.29 -18.64 -7.81
C LEU A 209 -8.28 -17.94 -8.74
N MET A 210 -8.43 -16.63 -8.93
CA MET A 210 -7.50 -15.82 -9.74
C MET A 210 -6.07 -15.85 -9.18
N TYR A 211 -5.91 -15.80 -7.86
CA TYR A 211 -4.61 -15.88 -7.21
C TYR A 211 -3.94 -17.25 -7.39
N ARG A 212 -4.74 -18.34 -7.45
CA ARG A 212 -4.24 -19.71 -7.69
C ARG A 212 -4.01 -20.02 -9.16
N ALA A 213 -4.56 -19.23 -10.06
CA ALA A 213 -4.43 -19.46 -11.49
C ALA A 213 -2.98 -19.23 -11.95
N ARG A 214 -2.36 -20.30 -12.44
CA ARG A 214 -0.96 -20.34 -12.90
C ARG A 214 -0.87 -20.96 -14.27
N TYR A 215 -0.07 -20.37 -15.13
CA TYR A 215 0.30 -20.96 -16.40
C TYR A 215 1.60 -21.74 -16.25
N LEU A 216 1.60 -23.00 -16.65
CA LEU A 216 2.74 -23.90 -16.52
C LEU A 216 3.50 -23.95 -17.84
N VAL A 217 4.70 -23.37 -17.87
CA VAL A 217 5.59 -23.41 -19.04
C VAL A 217 6.56 -24.58 -18.88
N PRO A 218 6.57 -25.56 -19.80
CA PRO A 218 7.50 -26.67 -19.72
C PRO A 218 8.94 -26.20 -19.92
N VAL A 219 9.83 -26.56 -19.01
CA VAL A 219 11.25 -26.21 -19.04
C VAL A 219 12.08 -27.47 -19.11
N ASN A 220 13.02 -27.57 -20.06
CA ASN A 220 13.96 -28.66 -20.14
C ASN A 220 15.18 -28.36 -19.27
N LYS A 221 15.36 -29.16 -18.19
CA LYS A 221 16.55 -29.09 -17.33
C LYS A 221 17.59 -30.08 -17.80
N ILE A 222 18.83 -29.65 -18.00
CA ILE A 222 19.97 -30.52 -18.33
C ILE A 222 20.22 -31.44 -17.12
N GLY A 223 20.43 -32.75 -17.35
CA GLY A 223 20.71 -33.72 -16.28
C GLY A 223 19.49 -34.29 -15.58
N LEU A 224 18.27 -33.84 -15.90
CA LEU A 224 17.07 -34.43 -15.32
C LEU A 224 16.67 -35.71 -16.09
N HIS A 225 16.59 -36.86 -15.36
CA HIS A 225 16.15 -38.12 -15.94
C HIS A 225 14.75 -37.98 -16.56
N ASN A 226 14.52 -38.63 -17.71
CA ASN A 226 13.27 -38.53 -18.49
C ASN A 226 11.99 -38.81 -17.67
N ARG A 227 12.07 -39.58 -16.61
CA ARG A 227 10.96 -39.90 -15.70
C ARG A 227 10.47 -38.68 -14.92
N PHE A 228 11.32 -37.66 -14.71
CA PHE A 228 11.00 -36.44 -13.95
C PHE A 228 10.72 -35.20 -14.84
N LYS A 229 10.79 -35.33 -16.17
CA LYS A 229 10.47 -34.24 -17.11
C LYS A 229 9.07 -33.66 -16.89
N ARG A 230 8.12 -34.50 -16.44
CA ARG A 230 6.74 -34.07 -16.14
C ARG A 230 6.63 -33.03 -15.03
N TYR A 231 7.63 -32.94 -14.15
CA TYR A 231 7.68 -32.00 -13.03
C TYR A 231 8.58 -30.77 -13.30
N SER A 232 9.13 -30.69 -14.51
CA SER A 232 10.00 -29.60 -14.91
C SER A 232 9.19 -28.54 -15.65
N TYR A 233 8.59 -27.63 -14.89
CA TYR A 233 7.82 -26.50 -15.41
C TYR A 233 8.13 -25.23 -14.63
N LEU A 234 7.97 -24.08 -15.31
CA LEU A 234 7.99 -22.75 -14.71
C LEU A 234 6.55 -22.32 -14.48
N GLU A 235 6.23 -21.99 -13.25
CA GLU A 235 4.92 -21.47 -12.89
C GLU A 235 4.88 -19.96 -13.09
N ILE A 236 4.05 -19.50 -14.01
CA ILE A 236 3.79 -18.06 -14.24
C ILE A 236 2.40 -17.74 -13.67
N MET A 237 2.33 -16.76 -12.76
CA MET A 237 1.05 -16.30 -12.22
C MET A 237 0.26 -15.56 -13.29
N LEU A 238 -1.05 -15.84 -13.42
CA LEU A 238 -1.92 -15.12 -14.36
C LEU A 238 -2.09 -13.64 -13.96
N ASN A 239 -2.12 -13.37 -12.65
CA ASN A 239 -2.17 -12.02 -12.12
C ASN A 239 -0.89 -11.73 -11.28
N PRO A 240 0.23 -11.36 -11.93
CA PRO A 240 1.49 -11.12 -11.24
C PRO A 240 1.48 -9.87 -10.38
N ALA A 241 0.68 -8.86 -10.71
CA ALA A 241 0.53 -7.63 -9.94
C ALA A 241 -0.24 -7.85 -8.62
N GLY A 242 -1.15 -8.83 -8.60
CA GLY A 242 -1.97 -9.14 -7.42
C GLY A 242 -2.80 -7.96 -6.93
N GLY A 243 -2.85 -7.79 -5.61
CA GLY A 243 -3.53 -6.66 -4.96
C GLY A 243 -2.63 -5.45 -4.69
N MET A 244 -1.33 -5.52 -5.02
CA MET A 244 -0.38 -4.44 -4.74
C MET A 244 -0.76 -3.10 -5.39
N PRO A 245 -1.16 -3.02 -6.67
CA PRO A 245 -1.52 -1.76 -7.29
C PRO A 245 -2.59 -1.00 -6.52
N TYR A 246 -3.60 -1.70 -6.01
CA TYR A 246 -4.70 -1.09 -5.25
C TYR A 246 -4.21 -0.39 -3.97
N MET A 247 -3.36 -1.06 -3.19
CA MET A 247 -2.81 -0.50 -1.95
C MET A 247 -1.91 0.71 -2.23
N TYR A 248 -1.12 0.61 -3.28
CA TYR A 248 -0.16 1.64 -3.62
C TYR A 248 -0.79 2.87 -4.27
N VAL A 249 -1.83 2.72 -5.07
CA VAL A 249 -2.53 3.87 -5.69
C VAL A 249 -3.07 4.81 -4.63
N MET A 250 -3.68 4.29 -3.56
CA MET A 250 -4.20 5.12 -2.47
C MET A 250 -3.09 5.91 -1.78
N SER A 251 -1.96 5.25 -1.48
CA SER A 251 -0.81 5.91 -0.88
C SER A 251 -0.19 6.96 -1.81
N PHE A 252 -0.10 6.68 -3.10
CA PHE A 252 0.43 7.61 -4.10
C PHE A 252 -0.46 8.84 -4.26
N LEU A 253 -1.77 8.66 -4.35
CA LEU A 253 -2.73 9.77 -4.49
C LEU A 253 -2.84 10.63 -3.22
N SER A 254 -2.46 10.09 -2.07
CA SER A 254 -2.42 10.88 -0.85
C SER A 254 -1.38 12.00 -0.91
N VAL A 255 -0.26 11.81 -1.61
CA VAL A 255 0.81 12.82 -1.73
C VAL A 255 0.31 14.12 -2.38
N PRO A 256 -0.26 14.11 -3.59
CA PRO A 256 -0.79 15.34 -4.19
C PRO A 256 -1.94 15.95 -3.37
N ALA A 257 -2.77 15.12 -2.73
CA ALA A 257 -3.85 15.62 -1.90
C ALA A 257 -3.32 16.43 -0.70
N TYR A 258 -2.33 15.91 0.01
CA TYR A 258 -1.67 16.63 1.10
C TYR A 258 -0.94 17.88 0.62
N LEU A 259 -0.31 17.84 -0.56
CA LEU A 259 0.30 19.00 -1.18
C LEU A 259 -0.72 20.10 -1.48
N PHE A 260 -1.89 19.78 -2.02
CA PHE A 260 -2.94 20.77 -2.27
C PHE A 260 -3.46 21.41 -0.98
N ILE A 261 -3.55 20.64 0.11
CA ILE A 261 -3.92 21.19 1.41
C ILE A 261 -2.86 22.17 1.89
N LEU A 262 -1.57 21.80 1.84
CA LEU A 262 -0.48 22.70 2.24
C LEU A 262 -0.43 23.98 1.40
N LEU A 263 -0.56 23.85 0.07
CA LEU A 263 -0.59 25.00 -0.82
C LEU A 263 -1.79 25.90 -0.54
N GLY A 264 -2.93 25.34 -0.17
CA GLY A 264 -4.10 26.10 0.26
C GLY A 264 -3.86 26.92 1.54
N PHE A 265 -3.06 26.41 2.48
CA PHE A 265 -2.65 27.15 3.66
C PHE A 265 -1.62 28.25 3.35
N ILE A 266 -0.66 28.00 2.46
CA ILE A 266 0.39 28.95 2.09
C ILE A 266 -0.17 30.09 1.21
N PHE A 267 -1.11 29.77 0.31
CA PHE A 267 -1.69 30.69 -0.65
C PHE A 267 -3.22 30.80 -0.52
N PRO A 268 -3.76 31.34 0.57
CA PRO A 268 -5.20 31.38 0.83
C PRO A 268 -5.99 32.21 -0.20
N ASN A 269 -5.34 33.15 -0.86
CA ASN A 269 -5.97 34.06 -1.82
C ASN A 269 -6.12 33.50 -3.24
N HIS A 270 -5.55 32.32 -3.53
CA HIS A 270 -5.67 31.68 -4.85
C HIS A 270 -6.93 30.80 -4.90
N SER A 271 -8.02 31.36 -5.45
CA SER A 271 -9.30 30.66 -5.64
C SER A 271 -9.18 29.34 -6.43
N GLY A 272 -8.24 29.27 -7.39
CA GLY A 272 -7.97 28.07 -8.18
C GLY A 272 -7.42 26.89 -7.37
N LEU A 273 -6.51 27.15 -6.42
CA LEU A 273 -5.96 26.11 -5.54
C LEU A 273 -7.02 25.57 -4.57
N ALA A 274 -7.86 26.47 -4.02
CA ALA A 274 -8.96 26.08 -3.16
C ALA A 274 -10.04 25.28 -3.91
N ALA A 275 -10.30 25.60 -5.17
CA ALA A 275 -11.21 24.81 -6.02
C ALA A 275 -10.61 23.43 -6.34
N LEU A 276 -9.32 23.37 -6.68
CA LEU A 276 -8.62 22.12 -7.00
C LEU A 276 -8.56 21.17 -5.79
N SER A 277 -8.28 21.69 -4.60
CA SER A 277 -8.27 20.89 -3.37
C SER A 277 -9.64 20.30 -3.06
N LYS A 278 -10.74 21.03 -3.32
CA LYS A 278 -12.11 20.55 -3.15
C LYS A 278 -12.51 19.50 -4.20
N GLU A 279 -12.12 19.70 -5.46
CA GLU A 279 -12.40 18.74 -6.54
C GLU A 279 -11.56 17.46 -6.44
N PHE A 280 -10.38 17.52 -5.81
CA PHE A 280 -9.51 16.37 -5.57
C PHE A 280 -9.89 15.55 -4.31
N MET A 281 -11.10 15.77 -3.78
CA MET A 281 -11.62 14.97 -2.65
C MET A 281 -12.18 13.63 -3.11
N VAL A 282 -12.09 12.62 -2.24
CA VAL A 282 -12.71 11.30 -2.46
C VAL A 282 -14.22 11.46 -2.72
N GLY A 283 -14.69 10.76 -3.74
CA GLY A 283 -16.10 10.79 -4.15
C GLY A 283 -16.44 11.87 -5.18
N LYS A 284 -15.51 12.77 -5.48
CA LYS A 284 -15.67 13.72 -6.59
C LYS A 284 -15.31 13.08 -7.92
N PRO A 285 -15.96 13.48 -9.04
CA PRO A 285 -15.71 12.89 -10.35
C PRO A 285 -14.24 12.93 -10.76
N LEU A 286 -13.56 14.07 -10.56
CA LEU A 286 -12.15 14.25 -10.89
C LEU A 286 -11.27 13.21 -10.16
N TRP A 287 -11.50 13.03 -8.85
CA TRP A 287 -10.75 12.05 -8.07
C TRP A 287 -10.95 10.63 -8.59
N VAL A 288 -12.20 10.26 -8.92
CA VAL A 288 -12.51 8.92 -9.44
C VAL A 288 -11.80 8.65 -10.77
N TYR A 289 -11.81 9.61 -11.70
CA TYR A 289 -11.11 9.47 -12.97
C TYR A 289 -9.60 9.32 -12.79
N VAL A 290 -8.99 10.15 -11.95
CA VAL A 290 -7.55 10.07 -11.66
C VAL A 290 -7.22 8.74 -10.99
N TYR A 291 -8.04 8.31 -10.01
CA TYR A 291 -7.86 7.04 -9.32
C TYR A 291 -7.88 5.85 -10.29
N ILE A 292 -8.88 5.76 -11.15
CA ILE A 292 -9.00 4.68 -12.13
C ILE A 292 -7.81 4.69 -13.10
N SER A 293 -7.44 5.87 -13.59
CA SER A 293 -6.31 6.02 -14.52
C SER A 293 -4.98 5.59 -13.91
N VAL A 294 -4.71 6.02 -12.68
CA VAL A 294 -3.48 5.65 -11.95
C VAL A 294 -3.50 4.18 -11.57
N LEU A 295 -4.66 3.63 -11.18
CA LEU A 295 -4.80 2.21 -10.88
C LEU A 295 -4.48 1.34 -12.10
N PHE A 296 -5.00 1.71 -13.26
CA PHE A 296 -4.73 1.01 -14.51
C PHE A 296 -3.25 1.06 -14.87
N LEU A 297 -2.65 2.25 -14.79
CA LEU A 297 -1.23 2.45 -15.05
C LEU A 297 -0.35 1.64 -14.08
N PHE A 298 -0.67 1.65 -12.80
CA PHE A 298 0.08 0.87 -11.80
C PHE A 298 -0.10 -0.63 -12.00
N SER A 299 -1.29 -1.10 -12.37
CA SER A 299 -1.49 -2.52 -12.69
C SER A 299 -0.56 -2.99 -13.80
N ILE A 300 -0.38 -2.17 -14.85
CA ILE A 300 0.55 -2.47 -15.94
C ILE A 300 2.00 -2.43 -15.45
N ILE A 301 2.40 -1.36 -14.75
CA ILE A 301 3.78 -1.21 -14.24
C ILE A 301 4.15 -2.38 -13.32
N PHE A 302 3.27 -2.72 -12.37
CA PHE A 302 3.53 -3.82 -11.44
C PHE A 302 3.55 -5.18 -12.12
N ALA A 303 2.74 -5.39 -13.15
CA ALA A 303 2.81 -6.60 -13.95
C ALA A 303 4.19 -6.75 -14.62
N PHE A 304 4.71 -5.69 -15.23
CA PHE A 304 6.04 -5.69 -15.84
C PHE A 304 7.17 -5.84 -14.81
N VAL A 305 7.08 -5.16 -13.67
CA VAL A 305 8.10 -5.25 -12.61
C VAL A 305 8.15 -6.66 -12.01
N THR A 306 6.99 -7.28 -11.77
CA THR A 306 6.93 -8.62 -11.19
C THR A 306 7.33 -9.71 -12.19
N MET A 307 7.06 -9.49 -13.47
CA MET A 307 7.37 -10.40 -14.58
C MET A 307 8.61 -9.96 -15.36
N ASN A 308 9.67 -9.55 -14.66
CA ASN A 308 10.92 -9.18 -15.33
C ASN A 308 11.54 -10.40 -16.01
N GLY A 309 11.30 -10.56 -17.31
CA GLY A 309 11.77 -11.70 -18.10
C GLY A 309 13.29 -11.83 -18.13
N GLU A 310 14.04 -10.71 -18.06
CA GLU A 310 15.51 -10.73 -18.01
C GLU A 310 15.98 -11.36 -16.69
N GLU A 311 15.38 -10.99 -15.56
CA GLU A 311 15.76 -11.54 -14.25
C GLU A 311 15.37 -13.02 -14.12
N ILE A 312 14.24 -13.43 -14.67
CA ILE A 312 13.81 -14.82 -14.73
C ILE A 312 14.79 -15.63 -15.59
N ALA A 313 15.20 -15.08 -16.74
CA ALA A 313 16.15 -15.71 -17.63
C ALA A 313 17.55 -15.85 -17.01
N ASP A 314 18.03 -14.82 -16.30
CA ASP A 314 19.32 -14.88 -15.59
C ASP A 314 19.29 -15.87 -14.42
N ARG A 315 18.21 -15.93 -13.68
CA ARG A 315 18.01 -16.95 -12.64
C ARG A 315 17.99 -18.36 -13.23
N MET A 316 17.35 -18.55 -14.39
CA MET A 316 17.34 -19.84 -15.09
C MET A 316 18.72 -20.22 -15.65
N LYS A 317 19.47 -19.25 -16.18
CA LYS A 317 20.84 -19.46 -16.65
C LYS A 317 21.76 -19.91 -15.52
N ASN A 318 21.64 -19.27 -14.35
CA ASN A 318 22.42 -19.61 -13.16
C ASN A 318 22.04 -20.99 -12.55
N LEU A 319 20.86 -21.50 -12.86
CA LEU A 319 20.37 -22.81 -12.43
C LEU A 319 20.67 -23.94 -13.45
N GLU A 320 21.55 -23.72 -14.43
CA GLU A 320 21.92 -24.68 -15.50
C GLU A 320 20.72 -25.19 -16.31
N ASN A 321 19.67 -24.40 -16.45
CA ASN A 321 18.51 -24.76 -17.23
C ASN A 321 18.69 -24.41 -18.70
N THR A 322 18.44 -25.37 -19.62
CA THR A 322 18.65 -25.21 -21.04
C THR A 322 17.68 -24.22 -21.70
N PHE A 323 18.23 -23.41 -22.56
CA PHE A 323 17.71 -22.23 -23.23
C PHE A 323 16.50 -22.39 -24.19
N MET A 324 15.76 -23.49 -24.21
CA MET A 324 14.56 -23.58 -25.06
C MET A 324 13.44 -22.62 -24.62
N VAL A 325 13.51 -22.09 -23.40
CA VAL A 325 12.50 -21.16 -22.85
C VAL A 325 12.57 -19.74 -23.42
N PHE A 326 13.75 -19.34 -23.93
CA PHE A 326 13.93 -17.96 -24.45
C PHE A 326 13.02 -17.61 -25.63
N ILE A 327 12.74 -18.58 -26.48
CA ILE A 327 11.86 -18.38 -27.63
C ILE A 327 10.40 -18.37 -27.18
N GLN A 328 10.02 -19.23 -26.24
CA GLN A 328 8.63 -19.30 -25.77
C GLN A 328 8.23 -18.15 -24.85
N VAL A 329 9.13 -17.66 -23.97
CA VAL A 329 8.85 -16.48 -23.13
C VAL A 329 8.76 -15.22 -23.98
N ARG A 330 9.57 -15.07 -25.03
CA ARG A 330 9.47 -13.98 -25.98
C ARG A 330 8.16 -14.01 -26.76
N ILE A 331 7.74 -15.18 -27.21
CA ILE A 331 6.43 -15.41 -27.86
C ILE A 331 5.28 -15.12 -26.90
N LEU A 332 5.41 -15.46 -25.61
CA LEU A 332 4.39 -15.19 -24.59
C LEU A 332 4.31 -13.70 -24.21
N VAL A 333 5.44 -13.03 -24.15
CA VAL A 333 5.48 -11.57 -23.95
C VAL A 333 4.91 -10.85 -25.18
N ASP A 334 5.27 -11.31 -26.37
CA ASP A 334 4.72 -10.77 -27.62
C ASP A 334 3.20 -11.07 -27.73
N LEU A 335 2.74 -12.26 -27.33
CA LEU A 335 1.33 -12.61 -27.24
C LEU A 335 0.56 -11.81 -26.17
N LEU A 336 1.16 -11.53 -25.01
CA LEU A 336 0.55 -10.69 -23.97
C LEU A 336 0.49 -9.22 -24.41
N ILE A 337 1.47 -8.76 -25.17
CA ILE A 337 1.47 -7.43 -25.77
C ILE A 337 0.40 -7.35 -26.88
N ASP A 338 0.29 -8.35 -27.73
CA ASP A 338 -0.78 -8.46 -28.74
C ASP A 338 -2.18 -8.58 -28.12
N TRP A 339 -2.32 -9.31 -27.01
CA TRP A 339 -3.60 -9.42 -26.29
C TRP A 339 -4.01 -8.09 -25.65
N SER A 340 -3.06 -7.27 -25.20
CA SER A 340 -3.34 -5.93 -24.70
C SER A 340 -3.87 -4.99 -25.79
N PHE A 341 -3.47 -5.21 -27.05
CA PHE A 341 -4.00 -4.45 -28.20
C PHE A 341 -5.39 -4.94 -28.67
N VAL A 342 -5.68 -6.23 -28.56
CA VAL A 342 -6.98 -6.80 -28.98
C VAL A 342 -8.10 -6.53 -27.96
N SER A 343 -7.80 -6.28 -26.70
CA SER A 343 -8.81 -5.89 -25.71
C SER A 343 -9.20 -4.41 -25.77
N GLN A 344 -8.60 -3.62 -26.67
CA GLN A 344 -8.90 -2.19 -26.90
C GLN A 344 -9.68 -1.91 -28.20
N SER A 345 -10.04 -2.93 -28.94
CA SER A 345 -11.01 -2.86 -30.05
C SER A 345 -12.31 -3.51 -29.61
#